data_e45aef0222e86167653ec36b78913ba4
#
_entry.id   e45aef0222e86167653ec36b78913ba4
#
_cell.length_a   1.000
_cell.length_b   1.000
_cell.length_c   1.000
_cell.angle_alpha   90.00
_cell.angle_beta   90.00
_cell.angle_gamma   90.00
#
_symmetry.space_group_name_H-M   'P 1'
#
loop_
_entity.id
_entity.type
_entity.pdbx_description
1 polymer ?
#
loop_
_entity_poly.entity_id
_entity_poly.type
_entity_poly.pdbx_seq_one_letter_code
_entity_poly.pdbx_strand_id
1 'polypeptide(L)'
;MKNKRKLRLAALLAVLLLLFPAFAVEDDITDESDTSTTQTEETDQTAQLGGTDSIDPSADKPRVFDYEEVLTQVQIDTLEEKTKAIAEKYGIGVGIITIDDYTPYGDGVYDAAEQLYNELDLGASEDGDGVALLISLDDRDFATYAHGAKAEEIFSDAVQQDLESYFLDNFGNDDWYGGFSDFVSGCEWYLQHVAEGGEAGVPVHNE
;
A
#
# COMPACT_ATOMS: atom_id res chain seq x y z
N MET A 1 6.73 22.23 -22.82
CA MET A 1 6.86 22.04 -21.38
C MET A 1 6.82 20.54 -20.98
N LYS A 2 6.32 19.63 -21.87
CA LYS A 2 6.19 18.18 -21.65
C LYS A 2 7.49 17.43 -21.28
N ASN A 3 8.67 17.86 -21.79
CA ASN A 3 9.93 17.12 -21.56
C ASN A 3 10.58 17.28 -20.17
N LYS A 4 10.14 18.25 -19.35
CA LYS A 4 10.75 18.47 -18.02
C LYS A 4 10.14 17.57 -16.94
N ARG A 5 8.87 17.17 -17.13
CA ARG A 5 8.17 16.29 -16.16
C ARG A 5 8.62 14.84 -16.32
N LYS A 6 8.76 14.34 -17.56
CA LYS A 6 9.27 12.99 -17.85
C LYS A 6 10.69 12.74 -17.30
N LEU A 7 11.51 13.80 -17.18
CA LEU A 7 12.86 13.69 -16.62
C LEU A 7 12.85 13.55 -15.09
N ARG A 8 11.79 14.03 -14.41
CA ARG A 8 11.69 13.92 -12.94
C ARG A 8 11.29 12.53 -12.47
N LEU A 9 10.43 11.85 -13.22
CA LEU A 9 10.03 10.47 -12.93
C LEU A 9 11.21 9.49 -13.06
N ALA A 10 12.00 9.63 -14.13
CA ALA A 10 13.20 8.80 -14.34
C ALA A 10 14.33 9.07 -13.30
N ALA A 11 14.38 10.29 -12.74
CA ALA A 11 15.40 10.64 -11.75
C ALA A 11 15.08 10.12 -10.34
N LEU A 12 13.80 9.95 -9.99
CA LEU A 12 13.39 9.40 -8.69
C LEU A 12 13.67 7.90 -8.58
N LEU A 13 13.50 7.14 -9.65
CA LEU A 13 13.83 5.70 -9.66
C LEU A 13 15.35 5.43 -9.53
N ALA A 14 16.21 6.38 -9.97
CA ALA A 14 17.66 6.19 -9.93
C ALA A 14 18.31 6.50 -8.56
N VAL A 15 17.63 7.22 -7.68
CA VAL A 15 18.18 7.61 -6.36
C VAL A 15 17.98 6.54 -5.30
N LEU A 16 17.03 5.63 -5.46
CA LEU A 16 16.75 4.57 -4.47
C LEU A 16 17.77 3.41 -4.50
N LEU A 17 18.66 3.35 -5.49
CA LEU A 17 19.62 2.23 -5.69
C LEU A 17 21.02 2.46 -5.10
N LEU A 18 21.31 3.60 -4.42
CA LEU A 18 22.68 3.97 -4.03
C LEU A 18 22.94 4.17 -2.52
N LEU A 19 22.09 3.72 -1.61
CA LEU A 19 22.32 3.89 -0.17
C LEU A 19 22.26 2.57 0.62
N PHE A 20 23.13 1.60 0.27
CA PHE A 20 23.52 0.56 1.23
C PHE A 20 25.05 0.60 1.42
N PRO A 21 25.58 1.01 2.57
CA PRO A 21 26.97 0.76 2.93
C PRO A 21 27.10 -0.70 3.40
N ALA A 22 27.98 -1.44 2.73
CA ALA A 22 28.42 -2.76 3.17
C ALA A 22 29.12 -2.64 4.53
N PHE A 23 28.61 -3.36 5.52
CA PHE A 23 29.31 -3.55 6.79
C PHE A 23 30.16 -4.83 6.67
N ALA A 24 31.47 -4.66 6.69
CA ALA A 24 32.40 -5.76 6.80
C ALA A 24 32.51 -6.17 8.28
N VAL A 25 32.36 -7.48 8.53
CA VAL A 25 32.65 -8.11 9.81
C VAL A 25 34.13 -8.50 9.81
N GLU A 26 34.88 -8.00 10.77
CA GLU A 26 36.19 -8.57 11.14
C GLU A 26 36.05 -9.39 12.42
N ASP A 27 36.43 -10.67 12.32
CA ASP A 27 36.63 -11.59 13.44
C ASP A 27 37.86 -11.17 14.24
N ASP A 28 37.78 -11.18 15.57
CA ASP A 28 38.97 -11.45 16.40
C ASP A 28 38.57 -12.27 17.62
N ILE A 29 39.25 -13.41 17.76
CA ILE A 29 39.13 -14.44 18.79
C ILE A 29 40.22 -14.21 19.83
N THR A 30 39.90 -14.16 21.13
CA THR A 30 40.79 -14.65 22.20
C THR A 30 40.01 -14.91 23.49
N ASP A 31 40.20 -15.98 23.92
CA ASP A 31 40.11 -17.07 24.89
C ASP A 31 40.33 -16.63 26.38
N GLU A 32 39.80 -17.54 27.24
CA GLU A 32 40.12 -17.93 28.61
C GLU A 32 39.31 -17.38 29.80
N SER A 33 38.45 -18.27 30.31
CA SER A 33 38.40 -18.95 31.63
C SER A 33 38.26 -18.06 32.90
N ASP A 34 37.39 -18.30 33.83
CA ASP A 34 37.21 -19.41 34.77
C ASP A 34 36.11 -19.10 35.82
N THR A 35 35.35 -20.09 36.19
CA THR A 35 34.80 -20.53 37.47
C THR A 35 34.10 -19.55 38.45
N SER A 36 32.85 -19.79 38.79
CA SER A 36 32.34 -20.37 40.05
C SER A 36 30.91 -19.94 40.43
N THR A 37 30.04 -20.90 40.44
CA THR A 37 28.99 -21.25 41.36
C THR A 37 28.47 -20.23 42.40
N THR A 38 27.16 -19.96 42.38
CA THR A 38 26.26 -20.26 43.52
C THR A 38 24.78 -20.14 43.13
N GLN A 39 24.03 -21.18 43.39
CA GLN A 39 22.58 -21.27 43.33
C GLN A 39 21.94 -20.37 44.40
N THR A 40 20.77 -19.81 44.08
CA THR A 40 19.63 -19.85 45.00
C THR A 40 18.33 -19.67 44.23
N GLU A 41 17.39 -20.47 44.58
CA GLU A 41 16.08 -20.76 44.01
C GLU A 41 15.02 -19.68 44.20
N GLU A 42 13.99 -19.85 43.37
CA GLU A 42 12.55 -19.57 43.60
C GLU A 42 12.12 -18.08 43.48
N THR A 43 11.20 -17.75 42.66
CA THR A 43 9.77 -18.10 42.57
C THR A 43 9.14 -17.40 41.37
N ASP A 44 8.56 -18.19 40.50
CA ASP A 44 7.17 -18.18 40.02
C ASP A 44 6.52 -16.86 39.54
N GLN A 45 5.92 -17.10 38.44
CA GLN A 45 4.73 -16.48 37.83
C GLN A 45 4.92 -15.21 36.99
N THR A 46 4.68 -15.43 35.77
CA THR A 46 3.54 -14.94 35.05
C THR A 46 3.83 -14.15 33.80
N ALA A 47 3.08 -14.58 32.87
CA ALA A 47 2.66 -13.93 31.65
C ALA A 47 3.67 -13.94 30.51
N GLN A 48 3.63 -15.06 29.87
CA GLN A 48 3.70 -15.19 28.43
C GLN A 48 2.75 -14.19 27.75
N LEU A 49 3.23 -13.03 27.43
CA LEU A 49 2.71 -12.20 26.36
C LEU A 49 3.76 -12.22 25.26
N GLY A 50 3.95 -13.39 24.73
CA GLY A 50 4.73 -13.61 23.53
C GLY A 50 3.83 -13.54 22.32
N GLY A 51 3.29 -12.38 22.01
CA GLY A 51 2.99 -12.01 20.65
C GLY A 51 4.26 -11.42 20.07
N THR A 52 5.11 -12.22 19.43
CA THR A 52 5.94 -11.70 18.38
C THR A 52 4.98 -11.44 17.24
N ASP A 53 4.31 -10.28 17.25
CA ASP A 53 3.77 -9.72 16.05
C ASP A 53 4.99 -9.54 15.13
N SER A 54 5.14 -10.45 14.20
CA SER A 54 6.01 -10.25 13.06
C SER A 54 5.40 -9.08 12.31
N ILE A 55 5.94 -7.89 12.54
CA ILE A 55 5.60 -6.71 11.74
C ILE A 55 5.93 -7.12 10.31
N ASP A 56 4.91 -7.25 9.49
CA ASP A 56 5.08 -7.51 8.07
C ASP A 56 5.75 -6.28 7.48
N PRO A 57 7.00 -6.37 7.00
CA PRO A 57 7.72 -5.22 6.45
C PRO A 57 7.02 -4.63 5.22
N SER A 58 6.09 -5.36 4.60
CA SER A 58 5.30 -4.86 3.47
C SER A 58 4.27 -3.82 3.89
N ALA A 59 3.87 -3.77 5.16
CA ALA A 59 2.93 -2.77 5.67
C ALA A 59 3.52 -1.35 5.71
N ASP A 60 4.84 -1.22 5.78
CA ASP A 60 5.54 0.08 5.94
C ASP A 60 5.88 0.76 4.60
N LYS A 61 5.46 0.19 3.47
CA LYS A 61 5.71 0.75 2.13
C LYS A 61 4.79 1.95 1.87
N PRO A 62 5.27 2.99 1.14
CA PRO A 62 4.40 4.06 0.66
C PRO A 62 3.36 3.53 -0.34
N ARG A 63 2.15 4.07 -0.29
CA ARG A 63 1.04 3.67 -1.14
C ARG A 63 0.32 4.83 -1.81
N VAL A 64 0.75 6.08 -1.54
CA VAL A 64 0.19 7.28 -2.14
C VAL A 64 1.26 7.95 -3.01
N PHE A 65 1.09 7.85 -4.31
CA PHE A 65 2.00 8.37 -5.33
C PHE A 65 1.33 9.48 -6.11
N ASP A 66 1.37 10.69 -5.56
CA ASP A 66 0.78 11.88 -6.15
C ASP A 66 1.79 12.63 -7.03
N TYR A 67 2.00 12.11 -8.26
CA TYR A 67 2.95 12.72 -9.20
C TYR A 67 2.45 14.02 -9.82
N GLU A 68 1.14 14.28 -9.76
CA GLU A 68 0.52 15.47 -10.29
C GLU A 68 0.33 16.60 -9.26
N GLU A 69 0.77 16.35 -8.03
CA GLU A 69 0.75 17.34 -6.95
C GLU A 69 -0.66 17.93 -6.70
N VAL A 70 -1.70 17.06 -6.82
CA VAL A 70 -3.10 17.45 -6.56
C VAL A 70 -3.46 17.44 -5.08
N LEU A 71 -2.60 16.84 -4.24
CA LEU A 71 -2.75 16.75 -2.79
C LEU A 71 -1.72 17.63 -2.07
N THR A 72 -2.09 18.11 -0.90
CA THR A 72 -1.13 18.68 0.05
C THR A 72 -0.39 17.57 0.80
N GLN A 73 0.81 17.87 1.33
CA GLN A 73 1.56 16.89 2.12
C GLN A 73 0.77 16.33 3.30
N VAL A 74 -0.02 17.14 3.99
CA VAL A 74 -0.87 16.70 5.10
C VAL A 74 -1.94 15.71 4.65
N GLN A 75 -2.48 15.89 3.45
CA GLN A 75 -3.47 14.96 2.87
C GLN A 75 -2.79 13.63 2.47
N ILE A 76 -1.59 13.69 1.89
CA ILE A 76 -0.79 12.50 1.58
C ILE A 76 -0.49 11.74 2.88
N ASP A 77 0.05 12.40 3.91
CA ASP A 77 0.36 11.78 5.19
C ASP A 77 -0.86 11.11 5.82
N THR A 78 -2.04 11.74 5.72
CA THR A 78 -3.30 11.19 6.24
C THR A 78 -3.75 9.94 5.48
N LEU A 79 -3.62 9.94 4.15
CA LEU A 79 -3.97 8.78 3.32
C LEU A 79 -2.97 7.64 3.54
N GLU A 80 -1.67 7.93 3.65
CA GLU A 80 -0.63 6.95 3.96
C GLU A 80 -0.88 6.28 5.32
N GLU A 81 -1.25 7.04 6.36
CA GLU A 81 -1.59 6.47 7.66
C GLU A 81 -2.76 5.49 7.57
N LYS A 82 -3.81 5.84 6.81
CA LYS A 82 -4.97 4.96 6.60
C LYS A 82 -4.62 3.71 5.81
N THR A 83 -3.92 3.85 4.68
CA THR A 83 -3.56 2.71 3.82
C THR A 83 -2.59 1.76 4.52
N LYS A 84 -1.68 2.30 5.36
CA LYS A 84 -0.81 1.50 6.23
C LYS A 84 -1.63 0.70 7.25
N ALA A 85 -2.57 1.33 7.95
CA ALA A 85 -3.43 0.66 8.92
C ALA A 85 -4.27 -0.47 8.28
N ILE A 86 -4.74 -0.26 7.05
CA ILE A 86 -5.45 -1.29 6.28
C ILE A 86 -4.52 -2.47 5.96
N ALA A 87 -3.32 -2.19 5.47
CA ALA A 87 -2.33 -3.22 5.14
C ALA A 87 -1.94 -4.05 6.38
N GLU A 88 -1.69 -3.40 7.51
CA GLU A 88 -1.38 -4.06 8.78
C GLU A 88 -2.54 -4.94 9.27
N LYS A 89 -3.77 -4.47 9.13
CA LYS A 89 -4.96 -5.16 9.66
C LYS A 89 -5.43 -6.32 8.78
N TYR A 90 -5.40 -6.13 7.47
CA TYR A 90 -6.03 -7.06 6.53
C TYR A 90 -5.05 -7.82 5.65
N GLY A 91 -3.78 -7.40 5.59
CA GLY A 91 -2.79 -7.93 4.66
C GLY A 91 -3.13 -7.62 3.19
N ILE A 92 -3.80 -6.51 2.94
CA ILE A 92 -4.19 -6.02 1.61
C ILE A 92 -3.69 -4.59 1.44
N GLY A 93 -2.93 -4.34 0.38
CA GLY A 93 -2.49 -2.99 0.03
C GLY A 93 -3.63 -2.18 -0.60
N VAL A 94 -3.73 -0.90 -0.25
CA VAL A 94 -4.63 0.04 -0.94
C VAL A 94 -3.78 1.19 -1.47
N GLY A 95 -3.65 1.31 -2.78
CA GLY A 95 -2.77 2.25 -3.46
C GLY A 95 -3.52 3.40 -4.13
N ILE A 96 -2.87 4.56 -4.22
CA ILE A 96 -3.32 5.73 -4.94
C ILE A 96 -2.20 6.21 -5.85
N ILE A 97 -2.50 6.44 -7.13
CA ILE A 97 -1.53 6.90 -8.12
C ILE A 97 -2.17 8.03 -8.92
N THR A 98 -1.48 9.17 -9.05
CA THR A 98 -1.84 10.22 -10.00
C THR A 98 -0.73 10.41 -11.03
N ILE A 99 -1.10 10.48 -12.30
CA ILE A 99 -0.19 10.72 -13.43
C ILE A 99 -0.81 11.72 -14.42
N ASP A 100 0.01 12.33 -15.27
CA ASP A 100 -0.49 13.21 -16.33
C ASP A 100 -1.12 12.42 -17.51
N ASP A 101 -0.45 11.36 -17.98
CA ASP A 101 -0.77 10.64 -19.22
C ASP A 101 -0.43 9.16 -19.03
N TYR A 102 -1.39 8.28 -19.22
CA TYR A 102 -1.21 6.83 -19.03
C TYR A 102 -0.45 6.15 -20.19
N THR A 103 -0.40 6.76 -21.37
CA THR A 103 0.13 6.14 -22.60
C THR A 103 1.60 5.68 -22.52
N PRO A 104 2.48 6.23 -21.64
CA PRO A 104 3.80 5.69 -21.44
C PRO A 104 3.83 4.34 -20.68
N TYR A 105 2.72 3.97 -20.04
CA TYR A 105 2.64 2.82 -19.13
C TYR A 105 1.77 1.69 -19.66
N GLY A 106 0.92 1.92 -20.69
CA GLY A 106 0.06 0.89 -21.24
C GLY A 106 -0.73 1.34 -22.45
N ASP A 107 -1.39 0.40 -23.13
CA ASP A 107 -2.28 0.66 -24.25
C ASP A 107 -3.63 1.25 -23.80
N GLY A 108 -3.93 1.14 -22.49
CA GLY A 108 -5.10 1.71 -21.83
C GLY A 108 -4.80 2.04 -20.37
N VAL A 109 -5.71 2.78 -19.73
CA VAL A 109 -5.55 3.20 -18.33
C VAL A 109 -5.48 2.00 -17.37
N TYR A 110 -6.16 0.90 -17.68
CA TYR A 110 -6.11 -0.34 -16.89
C TYR A 110 -4.73 -1.01 -16.98
N ASP A 111 -4.17 -1.13 -18.20
CA ASP A 111 -2.83 -1.69 -18.39
C ASP A 111 -1.77 -0.84 -17.66
N ALA A 112 -1.96 0.48 -17.68
CA ALA A 112 -1.10 1.41 -16.94
C ALA A 112 -1.23 1.23 -15.42
N ALA A 113 -2.43 0.99 -14.92
CA ALA A 113 -2.67 0.70 -13.50
C ALA A 113 -1.98 -0.60 -13.07
N GLU A 114 -2.10 -1.67 -13.86
CA GLU A 114 -1.39 -2.93 -13.64
C GLU A 114 0.12 -2.75 -13.62
N GLN A 115 0.68 -2.07 -14.63
CA GLN A 115 2.12 -1.83 -14.70
C GLN A 115 2.61 -1.04 -13.49
N LEU A 116 1.96 0.08 -13.17
CA LEU A 116 2.37 0.95 -12.06
C LEU A 116 2.15 0.28 -10.69
N TYR A 117 1.09 -0.53 -10.53
CA TYR A 117 0.88 -1.33 -9.32
C TYR A 117 2.10 -2.22 -9.02
N ASN A 118 2.58 -2.92 -10.05
CA ASN A 118 3.73 -3.82 -9.92
C ASN A 118 5.05 -3.05 -9.75
N GLU A 119 5.28 -1.97 -10.51
CA GLU A 119 6.51 -1.17 -10.43
C GLU A 119 6.66 -0.47 -9.07
N LEU A 120 5.55 -0.01 -8.47
CA LEU A 120 5.53 0.68 -7.19
C LEU A 120 5.39 -0.27 -5.99
N ASP A 121 5.23 -1.57 -6.24
CA ASP A 121 5.11 -2.61 -5.22
C ASP A 121 4.01 -2.29 -4.19
N LEU A 122 2.79 -1.99 -4.68
CA LEU A 122 1.69 -1.47 -3.87
C LEU A 122 1.02 -2.53 -2.99
N GLY A 123 1.24 -3.81 -3.28
CA GLY A 123 0.63 -4.90 -2.53
C GLY A 123 1.12 -4.99 -1.09
N ALA A 124 0.29 -5.57 -0.25
CA ALA A 124 0.68 -6.08 1.06
C ALA A 124 0.80 -7.61 0.96
N SER A 125 1.37 -8.27 1.96
CA SER A 125 1.66 -9.70 1.97
C SER A 125 2.77 -10.14 0.99
N GLU A 126 3.23 -11.39 1.13
CA GLU A 126 4.22 -11.98 0.22
C GLU A 126 3.64 -12.23 -1.18
N ASP A 127 2.32 -12.38 -1.29
CA ASP A 127 1.61 -12.63 -2.54
C ASP A 127 1.28 -11.33 -3.30
N GLY A 128 1.59 -10.18 -2.70
CA GLY A 128 1.36 -8.87 -3.31
C GLY A 128 -0.11 -8.48 -3.38
N ASP A 129 -0.97 -9.01 -2.51
CA ASP A 129 -2.40 -8.70 -2.51
C ASP A 129 -2.69 -7.21 -2.30
N GLY A 130 -3.53 -6.64 -3.15
CA GLY A 130 -3.95 -5.25 -3.01
C GLY A 130 -4.87 -4.76 -4.11
N VAL A 131 -5.31 -3.52 -3.95
CA VAL A 131 -6.10 -2.76 -4.92
C VAL A 131 -5.54 -1.35 -5.05
N ALA A 132 -5.49 -0.81 -6.25
CA ALA A 132 -5.06 0.56 -6.49
C ALA A 132 -6.04 1.33 -7.36
N LEU A 133 -6.10 2.64 -7.14
CA LEU A 133 -6.77 3.60 -8.00
C LEU A 133 -5.72 4.45 -8.71
N LEU A 134 -5.70 4.37 -10.02
CA LEU A 134 -4.91 5.22 -10.91
C LEU A 134 -5.81 6.30 -11.51
N ILE A 135 -5.35 7.56 -11.45
CA ILE A 135 -5.97 8.69 -12.16
C ILE A 135 -4.97 9.23 -13.19
N SER A 136 -5.38 9.33 -14.44
CA SER A 136 -4.67 10.03 -15.52
C SER A 136 -5.35 11.37 -15.80
N LEU A 137 -4.70 12.47 -15.38
CA LEU A 137 -5.35 13.78 -15.36
C LEU A 137 -5.52 14.41 -16.75
N ASP A 138 -4.53 14.30 -17.64
CA ASP A 138 -4.58 14.85 -18.99
C ASP A 138 -5.66 14.16 -19.84
N ASP A 139 -5.84 12.85 -19.63
CA ASP A 139 -6.83 12.04 -20.34
C ASP A 139 -8.21 12.07 -19.67
N ARG A 140 -8.28 12.54 -18.42
CA ARG A 140 -9.48 12.49 -17.56
C ARG A 140 -10.04 11.08 -17.47
N ASP A 141 -9.13 10.13 -17.28
CA ASP A 141 -9.44 8.70 -17.22
C ASP A 141 -8.90 8.08 -15.92
N PHE A 142 -9.45 6.96 -15.51
CA PHE A 142 -9.03 6.27 -14.31
C PHE A 142 -9.20 4.76 -14.45
N ALA A 143 -8.52 4.00 -13.59
CA ALA A 143 -8.75 2.58 -13.40
C ALA A 143 -8.59 2.20 -11.94
N THR A 144 -9.43 1.29 -11.47
CA THR A 144 -9.17 0.47 -10.30
C THR A 144 -8.56 -0.85 -10.77
N TYR A 145 -7.53 -1.32 -10.05
CA TYR A 145 -6.83 -2.57 -10.36
C TYR A 145 -6.64 -3.37 -9.08
N ALA A 146 -7.13 -4.60 -9.05
CA ALA A 146 -6.91 -5.54 -7.97
C ALA A 146 -5.89 -6.60 -8.38
N HIS A 147 -4.98 -6.98 -7.48
CA HIS A 147 -3.95 -7.97 -7.70
C HIS A 147 -3.83 -8.92 -6.51
N GLY A 148 -3.54 -10.19 -6.82
CA GLY A 148 -3.41 -11.25 -5.84
C GLY A 148 -4.76 -11.92 -5.53
N ALA A 149 -4.68 -13.24 -5.25
CA ALA A 149 -5.89 -14.08 -5.19
C ALA A 149 -6.91 -13.60 -4.14
N LYS A 150 -6.43 -13.10 -3.01
CA LYS A 150 -7.29 -12.60 -1.93
C LYS A 150 -7.91 -11.25 -2.29
N ALA A 151 -7.14 -10.35 -2.90
CA ALA A 151 -7.66 -9.05 -3.29
C ALA A 151 -8.63 -9.17 -4.46
N GLU A 152 -8.35 -9.98 -5.47
CA GLU A 152 -9.24 -10.24 -6.61
C GLU A 152 -10.56 -10.88 -6.19
N GLU A 153 -10.55 -11.75 -5.18
CA GLU A 153 -11.77 -12.33 -4.61
C GLU A 153 -12.65 -11.27 -3.95
N ILE A 154 -12.06 -10.34 -3.22
CA ILE A 154 -12.79 -9.29 -2.49
C ILE A 154 -13.21 -8.15 -3.42
N PHE A 155 -12.28 -7.65 -4.23
CA PHE A 155 -12.46 -6.54 -5.16
C PHE A 155 -12.70 -7.05 -6.57
N SER A 156 -13.77 -7.88 -6.75
CA SER A 156 -14.23 -8.30 -8.07
C SER A 156 -14.56 -7.08 -8.94
N ASP A 157 -14.67 -7.26 -10.26
CA ASP A 157 -15.08 -6.18 -11.18
C ASP A 157 -16.37 -5.48 -10.73
N ALA A 158 -17.31 -6.23 -10.14
CA ALA A 158 -18.56 -5.67 -9.64
C ALA A 158 -18.34 -4.79 -8.39
N VAL A 159 -17.42 -5.17 -7.49
CA VAL A 159 -17.07 -4.38 -6.33
C VAL A 159 -16.27 -3.15 -6.74
N GLN A 160 -15.34 -3.27 -7.69
CA GLN A 160 -14.61 -2.13 -8.23
C GLN A 160 -15.57 -1.11 -8.84
N GLN A 161 -16.55 -1.55 -9.64
CA GLN A 161 -17.57 -0.68 -10.18
C GLN A 161 -18.45 -0.03 -9.09
N ASP A 162 -18.75 -0.73 -8.00
CA ASP A 162 -19.46 -0.15 -6.85
C ASP A 162 -18.63 0.94 -6.17
N LEU A 163 -17.33 0.68 -5.96
CA LEU A 163 -16.40 1.68 -5.40
C LEU A 163 -16.35 2.98 -6.22
N GLU A 164 -16.48 2.91 -7.54
CA GLU A 164 -16.52 4.10 -8.41
C GLU A 164 -17.63 5.07 -7.99
N SER A 165 -18.78 4.56 -7.58
CA SER A 165 -19.90 5.38 -7.12
C SER A 165 -19.59 6.23 -5.89
N TYR A 166 -18.57 5.88 -5.10
CA TYR A 166 -18.19 6.62 -3.90
C TYR A 166 -17.30 7.84 -4.21
N PHE A 167 -16.46 7.76 -5.23
CA PHE A 167 -15.45 8.80 -5.47
C PHE A 167 -15.67 9.66 -6.72
N LEU A 168 -16.44 9.20 -7.71
CA LEU A 168 -16.57 9.89 -9.00
C LEU A 168 -17.17 11.30 -8.87
N ASP A 169 -18.13 11.49 -7.99
CA ASP A 169 -18.76 12.81 -7.78
C ASP A 169 -17.75 13.82 -7.24
N ASN A 170 -16.83 13.39 -6.36
CA ASN A 170 -15.78 14.25 -5.82
C ASN A 170 -14.77 14.65 -6.91
N PHE A 171 -14.31 13.69 -7.72
CA PHE A 171 -13.40 13.96 -8.85
C PHE A 171 -14.05 14.86 -9.92
N GLY A 172 -15.38 14.70 -10.13
CA GLY A 172 -16.16 15.56 -11.01
C GLY A 172 -16.21 17.03 -10.55
N ASN A 173 -15.96 17.28 -9.26
CA ASN A 173 -15.89 18.59 -8.64
C ASN A 173 -14.46 19.04 -8.32
N ASP A 174 -13.43 18.36 -8.82
CA ASP A 174 -12.01 18.59 -8.53
C ASP A 174 -11.65 18.42 -7.03
N ASP A 175 -12.49 17.74 -6.24
CA ASP A 175 -12.20 17.37 -4.85
C ASP A 175 -11.37 16.07 -4.81
N TRP A 176 -10.09 16.20 -5.14
CA TRP A 176 -9.17 15.07 -5.21
C TRP A 176 -9.03 14.34 -3.88
N TYR A 177 -8.86 15.10 -2.78
CA TYR A 177 -8.70 14.49 -1.47
C TYR A 177 -9.98 13.78 -1.00
N GLY A 178 -11.14 14.38 -1.24
CA GLY A 178 -12.44 13.74 -0.97
C GLY A 178 -12.57 12.43 -1.71
N GLY A 179 -12.31 12.44 -3.03
CA GLY A 179 -12.39 11.23 -3.85
C GLY A 179 -11.45 10.11 -3.41
N PHE A 180 -10.16 10.43 -3.13
CA PHE A 180 -9.23 9.42 -2.63
C PHE A 180 -9.58 8.92 -1.22
N SER A 181 -10.09 9.80 -0.36
CA SER A 181 -10.55 9.40 0.97
C SER A 181 -11.74 8.46 0.92
N ASP A 182 -12.67 8.69 -0.01
CA ASP A 182 -13.84 7.85 -0.22
C ASP A 182 -13.43 6.49 -0.82
N PHE A 183 -12.50 6.46 -1.78
CA PHE A 183 -11.94 5.22 -2.30
C PHE A 183 -11.31 4.36 -1.19
N VAL A 184 -10.40 4.95 -0.37
CA VAL A 184 -9.74 4.22 0.73
C VAL A 184 -10.75 3.75 1.77
N SER A 185 -11.74 4.58 2.11
CA SER A 185 -12.77 4.22 3.08
C SER A 185 -13.70 3.12 2.55
N GLY A 186 -14.05 3.17 1.26
CA GLY A 186 -14.80 2.12 0.59
C GLY A 186 -14.06 0.78 0.58
N CYS A 187 -12.76 0.81 0.26
CA CYS A 187 -11.91 -0.39 0.34
C CYS A 187 -11.87 -0.96 1.76
N GLU A 188 -11.66 -0.11 2.78
CA GLU A 188 -11.65 -0.56 4.18
C GLU A 188 -13.00 -1.19 4.58
N TRP A 189 -14.10 -0.59 4.13
CA TRP A 189 -15.43 -1.11 4.41
C TRP A 189 -15.65 -2.51 3.83
N TYR A 190 -15.26 -2.77 2.58
CA TYR A 190 -15.34 -4.10 1.97
C TYR A 190 -14.47 -5.12 2.69
N LEU A 191 -13.25 -4.75 3.06
CA LEU A 191 -12.33 -5.60 3.82
C LEU A 191 -12.90 -5.95 5.19
N GLN A 192 -13.50 -4.98 5.88
CA GLN A 192 -14.17 -5.21 7.16
C GLN A 192 -15.39 -6.12 7.00
N HIS A 193 -16.23 -5.88 5.99
CA HIS A 193 -17.41 -6.68 5.71
C HIS A 193 -17.05 -8.16 5.54
N VAL A 194 -16.04 -8.47 4.74
CA VAL A 194 -15.56 -9.84 4.54
C VAL A 194 -14.96 -10.43 5.81
N ALA A 195 -14.17 -9.65 6.56
CA ALA A 195 -13.59 -10.09 7.84
C ALA A 195 -14.64 -10.42 8.90
N GLU A 196 -15.81 -9.79 8.84
CA GLU A 196 -16.96 -10.05 9.70
C GLU A 196 -17.86 -11.21 9.19
N GLY A 197 -17.47 -11.86 8.11
CA GLY A 197 -18.17 -13.03 7.54
C GLY A 197 -19.17 -12.68 6.44
N GLY A 198 -19.09 -11.48 5.90
CA GLY A 198 -19.81 -11.08 4.68
C GLY A 198 -19.29 -11.80 3.43
N GLU A 199 -20.06 -11.80 2.38
CA GLU A 199 -19.71 -12.43 1.11
C GLU A 199 -18.70 -11.57 0.34
N ALA A 200 -17.57 -12.18 -0.06
CA ALA A 200 -16.54 -11.51 -0.84
C ALA A 200 -17.02 -11.31 -2.29
N GLY A 201 -16.55 -10.24 -2.94
CA GLY A 201 -16.79 -9.98 -4.36
C GLY A 201 -18.22 -9.58 -4.73
N VAL A 202 -19.06 -9.30 -3.75
CA VAL A 202 -20.46 -8.89 -3.95
C VAL A 202 -20.63 -7.43 -3.57
N PRO A 203 -21.12 -6.57 -4.49
CA PRO A 203 -21.43 -5.19 -4.17
C PRO A 203 -22.50 -5.11 -3.07
N VAL A 204 -22.26 -4.29 -2.09
CA VAL A 204 -23.21 -4.05 -1.00
C VAL A 204 -23.51 -2.55 -0.96
N HIS A 205 -24.56 -2.15 -1.66
CA HIS A 205 -25.03 -0.77 -1.57
C HIS A 205 -25.44 -0.46 -0.13
N ASN A 206 -24.83 0.56 0.45
CA ASN A 206 -25.37 1.22 1.61
C ASN A 206 -26.58 2.03 1.12
N GLU A 207 -27.81 1.47 1.29
CA GLU A 207 -29.05 2.26 1.17
C GLU A 207 -29.19 3.30 2.28
#